data_a4e101bdc3a25b1a5007b3cef91eb4bd
#
_entry.id   a4e101bdc3a25b1a5007b3cef91eb4bd
#
_cell.length_a   1.000
_cell.length_b   1.000
_cell.length_c   1.000
_cell.angle_alpha   90.00
_cell.angle_beta   90.00
_cell.angle_gamma   90.00
#
_symmetry.space_group_name_H-M   'P 1'
#
loop_
_entity.id
_entity.type
_entity.pdbx_description
1 polymer ?
#
loop_
_entity_poly.entity_id
_entity_poly.type
_entity_poly.pdbx_seq_one_letter_code
_entity_poly.pdbx_strand_id
1 'polypeptide(L)'
;MECGPRALGNRSILANPFSHEIRDRLNLKVKGREYFRPFGPITTVDAALKYFDLRLPLPELTRYMLLTVDVRPEYRNKLPGITHVDGTARIQVVIEEFNPEIYHLLVEFEKLTGYAVLINTSFNRHAPIVCSPEDALRCYQSTQLDALFIGNYQVG
;
A
#
# COMPACT_ATOMS: atom_id res chain seq x y z
N MET A 1 -18.60 3.27 -9.23
CA MET A 1 -18.55 2.51 -7.96
C MET A 1 -17.73 1.27 -8.21
N GLU A 2 -16.64 1.08 -7.50
CA GLU A 2 -15.81 -0.10 -7.68
C GLU A 2 -16.43 -1.25 -6.86
N CYS A 3 -17.14 -2.13 -7.52
CA CYS A 3 -17.68 -3.35 -6.91
C CYS A 3 -16.71 -4.49 -7.19
N GLY A 4 -16.06 -5.01 -6.18
CA GLY A 4 -15.14 -6.13 -6.35
C GLY A 4 -14.04 -6.15 -5.30
N PRO A 5 -13.23 -7.22 -5.26
CA PRO A 5 -12.13 -7.35 -4.32
C PRO A 5 -11.08 -6.27 -4.59
N ARG A 6 -10.54 -5.69 -3.50
CA ARG A 6 -9.36 -4.83 -3.58
C ARG A 6 -8.11 -5.66 -3.84
N ALA A 7 -7.04 -4.99 -4.29
CA ALA A 7 -5.75 -5.64 -4.56
C ALA A 7 -5.16 -6.33 -3.32
N LEU A 8 -5.24 -5.70 -2.15
CA LEU A 8 -4.88 -6.23 -0.81
C LEU A 8 -3.49 -6.91 -0.74
N GLY A 9 -2.52 -6.40 -1.50
CA GLY A 9 -1.18 -6.96 -1.57
C GLY A 9 -0.97 -7.97 -2.72
N ASN A 10 -2.04 -8.60 -3.23
CA ASN A 10 -1.93 -9.66 -4.23
C ASN A 10 -1.79 -9.15 -5.67
N ARG A 11 -2.43 -8.03 -5.98
CA ARG A 11 -2.34 -7.33 -7.29
C ARG A 11 -2.16 -5.83 -7.03
N SER A 12 -1.08 -5.52 -6.33
CA SER A 12 -0.80 -4.21 -5.77
C SER A 12 0.44 -3.58 -6.37
N ILE A 13 0.44 -2.26 -6.38
CA ILE A 13 1.65 -1.47 -6.43
C ILE A 13 1.99 -1.13 -4.98
N LEU A 14 3.20 -1.49 -4.55
CA LEU A 14 3.75 -1.18 -3.25
C LEU A 14 4.83 -0.13 -3.39
N ALA A 15 4.94 0.78 -2.43
CA ALA A 15 5.99 1.79 -2.42
C ALA A 15 6.32 2.26 -1.00
N ASN A 16 7.48 2.87 -0.87
CA ASN A 16 7.98 3.49 0.34
C ASN A 16 7.09 4.69 0.74
N PRO A 17 6.63 4.81 2.01
CA PRO A 17 5.73 5.87 2.46
C PRO A 17 6.44 7.14 2.97
N PHE A 18 7.78 7.21 2.99
CA PHE A 18 8.55 8.21 3.75
C PHE A 18 8.68 9.58 3.09
N SER A 19 8.17 9.78 1.87
CA SER A 19 8.23 11.09 1.22
C SER A 19 6.97 11.43 0.42
N HIS A 20 6.67 12.72 0.33
CA HIS A 20 5.63 13.25 -0.55
C HIS A 20 5.99 13.04 -2.04
N GLU A 21 7.28 13.09 -2.38
CA GLU A 21 7.76 12.91 -3.75
C GLU A 21 7.41 11.53 -4.31
N ILE A 22 7.53 10.47 -3.49
CA ILE A 22 7.14 9.11 -3.88
C ILE A 22 5.63 9.05 -4.13
N ARG A 23 4.82 9.64 -3.25
CA ARG A 23 3.37 9.74 -3.44
C ARG A 23 3.03 10.47 -4.75
N ASP A 24 3.67 11.60 -4.99
CA ASP A 24 3.42 12.43 -6.16
C ASP A 24 3.89 11.73 -7.44
N ARG A 25 5.06 11.06 -7.42
CA ARG A 25 5.52 10.19 -8.50
C ARG A 25 4.52 9.07 -8.82
N LEU A 26 4.02 8.39 -7.79
CA LEU A 26 3.01 7.35 -7.96
C LEU A 26 1.73 7.89 -8.60
N ASN A 27 1.23 9.04 -8.14
CA ASN A 27 0.03 9.64 -8.72
C ASN A 27 0.25 10.08 -10.16
N LEU A 28 1.29 10.85 -10.43
CA LEU A 28 1.51 11.50 -11.72
C LEU A 28 2.07 10.53 -12.78
N LYS A 29 3.10 9.73 -12.43
CA LYS A 29 3.84 8.92 -13.39
C LYS A 29 3.28 7.51 -13.53
N VAL A 30 2.85 6.89 -12.43
CA VAL A 30 2.35 5.52 -12.43
C VAL A 30 0.84 5.48 -12.66
N LYS A 31 0.06 6.20 -11.84
CA LYS A 31 -1.41 6.17 -11.90
C LYS A 31 -2.00 7.11 -12.94
N GLY A 32 -1.26 8.14 -13.37
CA GLY A 32 -1.76 9.15 -14.31
C GLY A 32 -2.97 9.92 -13.79
N ARG A 33 -2.92 10.30 -12.50
CA ARG A 33 -4.02 11.00 -11.81
C ARG A 33 -3.50 12.17 -10.99
N GLU A 34 -4.39 12.92 -10.38
CA GLU A 34 -4.08 14.11 -9.61
C GLU A 34 -3.14 13.81 -8.43
N TYR A 35 -2.15 14.66 -8.20
CA TYR A 35 -1.11 14.49 -7.19
C TYR A 35 -1.65 14.43 -5.76
N PHE A 36 -2.77 15.09 -5.47
CA PHE A 36 -3.36 15.18 -4.12
C PHE A 36 -4.13 13.92 -3.70
N ARG A 37 -4.34 12.94 -4.58
CA ARG A 37 -5.10 11.74 -4.23
C ARG A 37 -4.33 10.90 -3.21
N PRO A 38 -5.00 10.51 -2.09
CA PRO A 38 -4.33 9.75 -1.05
C PRO A 38 -4.12 8.28 -1.46
N PHE A 39 -3.14 7.66 -0.81
CA PHE A 39 -2.92 6.22 -0.83
C PHE A 39 -3.18 5.63 0.57
N GLY A 40 -3.56 4.36 0.62
CA GLY A 40 -3.68 3.64 1.88
C GLY A 40 -2.39 2.90 2.24
N PRO A 41 -2.08 2.78 3.53
CA PRO A 41 -1.01 1.92 4.01
C PRO A 41 -1.41 0.45 4.04
N ILE A 42 -0.42 -0.43 3.86
CA ILE A 42 -0.43 -1.83 4.26
C ILE A 42 0.62 -2.04 5.34
N THR A 43 0.27 -2.75 6.41
CA THR A 43 1.12 -2.85 7.60
C THR A 43 0.83 -4.12 8.41
N THR A 44 1.73 -4.51 9.30
CA THR A 44 1.51 -5.61 10.27
C THR A 44 0.63 -5.18 11.43
N VAL A 45 0.13 -6.13 12.25
CA VAL A 45 -0.68 -5.84 13.44
C VAL A 45 0.08 -4.94 14.43
N ASP A 46 1.32 -5.29 14.77
CA ASP A 46 2.12 -4.56 15.75
C ASP A 46 2.42 -3.13 15.28
N ALA A 47 2.77 -2.98 14.01
CA ALA A 47 3.00 -1.68 13.40
C ALA A 47 1.72 -0.85 13.31
N ALA A 48 0.56 -1.48 13.06
CA ALA A 48 -0.73 -0.81 13.08
C ALA A 48 -1.03 -0.19 14.45
N LEU A 49 -0.85 -0.94 15.52
CA LEU A 49 -1.03 -0.47 16.90
C LEU A 49 -0.04 0.63 17.29
N LYS A 50 1.15 0.61 16.70
CA LYS A 50 2.22 1.59 16.96
C LYS A 50 2.00 2.91 16.24
N TYR A 51 1.58 2.89 14.96
CA TYR A 51 1.53 4.10 14.13
C TYR A 51 0.15 4.73 14.04
N PHE A 52 -0.91 3.96 14.30
CA PHE A 52 -2.29 4.42 14.16
C PHE A 52 -3.04 4.38 15.50
N ASP A 53 -4.10 5.18 15.62
CA ASP A 53 -4.95 5.14 16.81
C ASP A 53 -5.93 3.95 16.71
N LEU A 54 -5.38 2.78 17.00
CA LEU A 54 -6.09 1.50 17.00
C LEU A 54 -5.87 0.78 18.33
N ARG A 55 -6.84 -0.08 18.69
CA ARG A 55 -6.82 -0.93 19.88
C ARG A 55 -7.26 -2.34 19.53
N LEU A 56 -6.79 -3.30 20.31
CA LEU A 56 -7.26 -4.69 20.20
C LEU A 56 -8.64 -4.86 20.86
N PRO A 57 -9.51 -5.74 20.33
CA PRO A 57 -9.33 -6.46 19.05
C PRO A 57 -9.45 -5.51 17.86
N LEU A 58 -8.63 -5.73 16.83
CA LEU A 58 -8.69 -4.92 15.61
C LEU A 58 -10.03 -5.14 14.88
N PRO A 59 -10.69 -4.07 14.41
CA PRO A 59 -11.86 -4.22 13.55
C PRO A 59 -11.51 -4.99 12.28
N GLU A 60 -12.32 -5.99 11.91
CA GLU A 60 -12.10 -6.81 10.71
C GLU A 60 -12.00 -5.96 9.42
N LEU A 61 -12.69 -4.83 9.38
CA LEU A 61 -12.65 -3.86 8.28
C LEU A 61 -11.23 -3.37 7.94
N THR A 62 -10.30 -3.40 8.92
CA THR A 62 -8.89 -3.04 8.71
C THR A 62 -8.18 -3.98 7.73
N ARG A 63 -8.60 -5.24 7.63
CA ARG A 63 -8.02 -6.22 6.70
C ARG A 63 -8.30 -5.91 5.23
N TYR A 64 -9.36 -5.14 4.97
CA TYR A 64 -9.91 -4.92 3.63
C TYR A 64 -9.85 -3.47 3.16
N MET A 65 -9.07 -2.60 3.83
CA MET A 65 -9.01 -1.16 3.55
C MET A 65 -10.39 -0.47 3.59
N LEU A 66 -11.26 -0.89 4.50
CA LEU A 66 -12.62 -0.37 4.66
C LEU A 66 -12.75 0.56 5.87
N LEU A 67 -11.68 0.76 6.63
CA LEU A 67 -11.64 1.63 7.79
C LEU A 67 -10.59 2.73 7.61
N THR A 68 -10.99 3.95 7.92
CA THR A 68 -10.08 5.11 8.06
C THR A 68 -9.84 5.36 9.54
N VAL A 69 -8.58 5.54 9.91
CA VAL A 69 -8.13 5.73 11.29
C VAL A 69 -7.14 6.88 11.38
N ASP A 70 -7.01 7.48 12.55
CA ASP A 70 -6.03 8.54 12.78
C ASP A 70 -4.60 7.98 12.75
N VAL A 71 -3.72 8.65 12.02
CA VAL A 71 -2.26 8.47 12.15
C VAL A 71 -1.83 9.22 13.41
N ARG A 72 -1.11 8.54 14.31
CA ARG A 72 -0.63 9.18 15.55
C ARG A 72 0.24 10.38 15.21
N PRO A 73 0.08 11.53 15.90
CA PRO A 73 0.74 12.78 15.54
C PRO A 73 2.25 12.68 15.31
N GLU A 74 2.95 11.88 16.12
CA GLU A 74 4.38 11.67 16.04
C GLU A 74 4.86 10.89 14.78
N TYR A 75 3.93 10.26 14.05
CA TYR A 75 4.21 9.52 12.81
C TYR A 75 3.74 10.23 11.55
N ARG A 76 2.91 11.26 11.62
CA ARG A 76 2.36 11.96 10.45
C ARG A 76 3.45 12.48 9.52
N ASN A 77 4.47 13.13 10.08
CA ASN A 77 5.61 13.64 9.31
C ASN A 77 6.63 12.56 8.90
N LYS A 78 6.57 11.37 9.52
CA LYS A 78 7.45 10.24 9.19
C LYS A 78 6.87 9.37 8.07
N LEU A 79 5.54 9.41 7.91
CA LEU A 79 4.78 8.61 6.95
C LEU A 79 3.93 9.49 6.02
N PRO A 80 4.50 10.53 5.40
CA PRO A 80 3.73 11.50 4.63
C PRO A 80 3.08 10.91 3.38
N GLY A 81 3.61 9.80 2.85
CA GLY A 81 3.07 9.13 1.67
C GLY A 81 1.70 8.47 1.89
N ILE A 82 1.35 8.17 3.15
CA ILE A 82 0.09 7.50 3.52
C ILE A 82 -0.80 8.34 4.44
N THR A 83 -0.31 9.46 4.93
CA THR A 83 -1.09 10.35 5.80
C THR A 83 -1.91 11.30 4.94
N HIS A 84 -3.23 11.30 5.13
CA HIS A 84 -4.15 12.22 4.48
C HIS A 84 -4.01 13.63 5.05
N VAL A 85 -4.58 14.62 4.38
CA VAL A 85 -4.51 16.02 4.81
C VAL A 85 -5.16 16.28 6.17
N ASP A 86 -6.13 15.46 6.55
CA ASP A 86 -6.81 15.49 7.86
C ASP A 86 -6.09 14.68 8.95
N GLY A 87 -4.94 14.09 8.63
CA GLY A 87 -4.15 13.27 9.56
C GLY A 87 -4.60 11.83 9.69
N THR A 88 -5.53 11.38 8.84
CA THR A 88 -6.02 9.99 8.83
C THR A 88 -5.31 9.12 7.79
N ALA A 89 -5.58 7.82 7.79
CA ALA A 89 -5.17 6.87 6.76
C ALA A 89 -6.20 5.74 6.62
N ARG A 90 -6.43 5.28 5.39
CA ARG A 90 -7.29 4.12 5.11
C ARG A 90 -6.45 2.86 5.09
N ILE A 91 -6.40 2.20 6.24
CA ILE A 91 -5.44 1.15 6.56
C ILE A 91 -5.82 -0.23 6.01
N GLN A 92 -4.80 -1.00 5.62
CA GLN A 92 -4.86 -2.46 5.51
C GLN A 92 -3.93 -3.09 6.54
N VAL A 93 -4.46 -3.94 7.41
CA VAL A 93 -3.67 -4.75 8.34
C VAL A 93 -3.51 -6.16 7.79
N VAL A 94 -2.27 -6.61 7.67
CA VAL A 94 -1.92 -7.96 7.22
C VAL A 94 -1.70 -8.85 8.43
N ILE A 95 -2.31 -10.03 8.38
CA ILE A 95 -2.12 -11.12 9.33
C ILE A 95 -1.35 -12.23 8.61
N GLU A 96 -0.31 -12.74 9.21
CA GLU A 96 0.60 -13.73 8.60
C GLU A 96 -0.14 -14.95 8.07
N GLU A 97 -1.11 -15.47 8.83
CA GLU A 97 -1.93 -16.64 8.47
C GLU A 97 -2.67 -16.47 7.12
N PHE A 98 -3.08 -15.24 6.78
CA PHE A 98 -3.89 -14.97 5.59
C PHE A 98 -3.09 -14.48 4.39
N ASN A 99 -1.92 -13.88 4.61
CA ASN A 99 -1.03 -13.41 3.54
C ASN A 99 0.42 -13.42 4.01
N PRO A 100 1.05 -14.61 4.11
CA PRO A 100 2.41 -14.76 4.63
C PRO A 100 3.45 -14.03 3.78
N GLU A 101 3.29 -14.01 2.45
CA GLU A 101 4.26 -13.36 1.56
C GLU A 101 4.37 -11.86 1.82
N ILE A 102 3.23 -11.18 1.90
CA ILE A 102 3.21 -9.73 2.19
C ILE A 102 3.60 -9.46 3.63
N TYR A 103 3.21 -10.33 4.57
CA TYR A 103 3.64 -10.19 5.97
C TYR A 103 5.16 -10.25 6.08
N HIS A 104 5.80 -11.24 5.48
CA HIS A 104 7.26 -11.36 5.48
C HIS A 104 7.96 -10.20 4.76
N LEU A 105 7.39 -9.73 3.65
CA LEU A 105 7.89 -8.53 2.97
C LEU A 105 7.89 -7.32 3.92
N LEU A 106 6.82 -7.10 4.67
CA LEU A 106 6.73 -6.00 5.65
C LEU A 106 7.73 -6.16 6.79
N VAL A 107 7.95 -7.38 7.27
CA VAL A 107 8.95 -7.68 8.31
C VAL A 107 10.37 -7.41 7.80
N GLU A 108 10.70 -7.84 6.58
CA GLU A 108 12.02 -7.55 5.99
C GLU A 108 12.19 -6.04 5.71
N PHE A 109 11.15 -5.37 5.26
CA PHE A 109 11.17 -3.93 5.07
C PHE A 109 11.38 -3.19 6.41
N GLU A 110 10.79 -3.68 7.50
CA GLU A 110 11.02 -3.12 8.84
C GLU A 110 12.47 -3.25 9.29
N LYS A 111 13.12 -4.39 9.03
CA LYS A 111 14.54 -4.58 9.37
C LYS A 111 15.45 -3.57 8.66
N LEU A 112 15.09 -3.18 7.44
CA LEU A 112 15.86 -2.22 6.64
C LEU A 112 15.58 -0.76 7.00
N THR A 113 14.34 -0.45 7.41
CA THR A 113 13.88 0.94 7.52
C THR A 113 13.44 1.35 8.92
N GLY A 114 13.17 0.37 9.80
CA GLY A 114 12.56 0.58 11.11
C GLY A 114 11.03 0.69 11.08
N TYR A 115 10.38 0.45 9.92
CA TYR A 115 8.94 0.61 9.73
C TYR A 115 8.32 -0.53 8.93
N ALA A 116 7.41 -1.31 9.53
CA ALA A 116 6.62 -2.33 8.83
C ALA A 116 5.39 -1.72 8.14
N VAL A 117 5.59 -0.76 7.24
CA VAL A 117 4.50 -0.08 6.53
C VAL A 117 4.91 0.31 5.13
N LEU A 118 4.04 0.05 4.14
CA LEU A 118 4.22 0.43 2.75
C LEU A 118 2.95 1.17 2.24
N ILE A 119 3.10 1.99 1.21
CA ILE A 119 1.96 2.43 0.39
C ILE A 119 1.42 1.19 -0.33
N ASN A 120 0.09 1.04 -0.34
CA ASN A 120 -0.60 0.02 -1.12
C ASN A 120 -1.67 0.64 -2.00
N THR A 121 -1.60 0.36 -3.30
CA THR A 121 -2.62 0.75 -4.27
C THR A 121 -2.82 -0.36 -5.31
N SER A 122 -3.96 -0.34 -6.01
CA SER A 122 -4.28 -1.32 -7.05
C SER A 122 -3.25 -1.31 -8.18
N PHE A 123 -2.91 -2.48 -8.71
CA PHE A 123 -2.02 -2.59 -9.86
C PHE A 123 -2.83 -2.38 -11.16
N ASN A 124 -2.92 -1.14 -11.54
CA ASN A 124 -3.54 -0.65 -12.77
C ASN A 124 -3.13 0.80 -13.04
N ARG A 125 -3.39 1.28 -14.24
CA ARG A 125 -3.28 2.70 -14.59
C ARG A 125 -4.63 3.19 -15.09
N HIS A 126 -5.14 3.28 -16.12
CA HIS A 126 -6.46 3.76 -16.58
C HIS A 126 -7.42 2.61 -16.95
N ALA A 127 -7.15 1.42 -16.44
CA ALA A 127 -7.85 0.18 -16.73
C ALA A 127 -8.27 -0.52 -15.42
N PRO A 128 -9.07 -1.59 -15.48
CA PRO A 128 -9.29 -2.49 -14.35
C PRO A 128 -7.98 -3.01 -13.75
N ILE A 129 -8.03 -3.53 -12.52
CA ILE A 129 -6.88 -4.20 -11.90
C ILE A 129 -6.44 -5.35 -12.81
N VAL A 130 -5.13 -5.49 -13.02
CA VAL A 130 -4.55 -6.57 -13.84
C VAL A 130 -5.10 -7.94 -13.45
N CYS A 131 -5.44 -8.75 -14.44
CA CYS A 131 -6.06 -10.07 -14.25
C CYS A 131 -5.16 -11.22 -14.73
N SER A 132 -4.20 -10.94 -15.61
CA SER A 132 -3.27 -11.92 -16.15
C SER A 132 -1.82 -11.45 -16.07
N PRO A 133 -0.83 -12.34 -16.24
CA PRO A 133 0.57 -11.94 -16.35
C PRO A 133 0.82 -10.95 -17.51
N GLU A 134 0.12 -11.10 -18.62
CA GLU A 134 0.21 -10.21 -19.79
C GLU A 134 -0.32 -8.82 -19.46
N ASP A 135 -1.41 -8.71 -18.67
CA ASP A 135 -1.91 -7.42 -18.19
C ASP A 135 -0.90 -6.74 -17.27
N ALA A 136 -0.28 -7.52 -16.37
CA ALA A 136 0.75 -7.03 -15.46
C ALA A 136 1.97 -6.51 -16.23
N LEU A 137 2.46 -7.25 -17.22
CA LEU A 137 3.57 -6.83 -18.06
C LEU A 137 3.25 -5.57 -18.88
N ARG A 138 2.06 -5.50 -19.50
CA ARG A 138 1.61 -4.30 -20.22
C ARG A 138 1.51 -3.09 -19.30
N CYS A 139 0.95 -3.26 -18.10
CA CYS A 139 0.85 -2.19 -17.12
C CYS A 139 2.24 -1.73 -16.65
N TYR A 140 3.15 -2.66 -16.37
CA TYR A 140 4.53 -2.37 -16.00
C TYR A 140 5.26 -1.58 -17.09
N GLN A 141 5.21 -2.05 -18.33
CA GLN A 141 5.89 -1.40 -19.48
C GLN A 141 5.33 0.01 -19.78
N SER A 142 4.05 0.26 -19.48
CA SER A 142 3.40 1.56 -19.69
C SER A 142 3.57 2.52 -18.52
N THR A 143 4.24 2.12 -17.44
CA THR A 143 4.42 2.90 -16.21
C THR A 143 5.90 3.01 -15.87
N GLN A 144 6.22 3.85 -14.89
CA GLN A 144 7.60 4.02 -14.38
C GLN A 144 7.77 3.31 -13.02
N LEU A 145 7.31 2.05 -12.96
CA LEU A 145 7.58 1.18 -11.82
C LEU A 145 9.02 0.66 -11.87
N ASP A 146 9.65 0.54 -10.72
CA ASP A 146 11.05 0.15 -10.62
C ASP A 146 11.24 -1.35 -10.86
N ALA A 147 10.30 -2.19 -10.45
CA ALA A 147 10.31 -3.64 -10.65
C ALA A 147 8.89 -4.22 -10.65
N LEU A 148 8.73 -5.38 -11.29
CA LEU A 148 7.51 -6.18 -11.26
C LEU A 148 7.85 -7.59 -10.77
N PHE A 149 7.08 -8.08 -9.82
CA PHE A 149 7.15 -9.46 -9.34
C PHE A 149 5.88 -10.21 -9.75
N ILE A 150 6.03 -11.36 -10.39
CA ILE A 150 4.95 -12.26 -10.78
C ILE A 150 5.34 -13.68 -10.38
N GLY A 151 4.69 -14.24 -9.35
CA GLY A 151 5.11 -15.50 -8.76
C GLY A 151 6.58 -15.42 -8.33
N ASN A 152 7.41 -16.32 -8.83
CA ASN A 152 8.84 -16.39 -8.52
C ASN A 152 9.72 -15.59 -9.50
N TYR A 153 9.14 -14.78 -10.37
CA TYR A 153 9.88 -14.02 -11.38
C TYR A 153 9.92 -12.55 -11.04
N GLN A 154 11.08 -11.95 -11.25
CA GLN A 154 11.29 -10.49 -11.21
C GLN A 154 11.56 -9.98 -12.62
N VAL A 155 10.96 -8.84 -12.96
CA VAL A 155 11.17 -8.08 -14.19
C VAL A 155 11.56 -6.65 -13.80
N GLY A 156 12.69 -6.17 -14.32
CA GLY A 156 13.24 -4.84 -14.03
C GLY A 156 14.58 -4.90 -13.38
#